data_9a91524d189b33028fb905cc3f74422c
#
_entry.id   9a91524d189b33028fb905cc3f74422c
#
_cell.length_a   1.000
_cell.length_b   1.000
_cell.length_c   1.000
_cell.angle_alpha   90.00
_cell.angle_beta   90.00
_cell.angle_gamma   90.00
#
_symmetry.space_group_name_H-M   'P 1'
#
loop_
_entity.id
_entity.type
_entity.pdbx_description
1 polymer ?
#
loop_
_entity_poly.entity_id
_entity_poly.type
_entity_poly.pdbx_seq_one_letter_code
_entity_poly.pdbx_strand_id
1 'polypeptide(L)'
;MKKLSILLLVALPLMAAAAHKYYFSVTQADYDAQEHSLKMVTRVFYDDLEKAFQERYDASIKVDATYDQDKLDAYIQRYFDQKLIISVNGKPQQLNYIGHKDEVDYVVCFIEVTGIQDLRSIAIENTLLMDVFPEQKNVIHLNAKGKKKSFLLTEGNNKAMLNFSE
;
A
#
# COMPACT_ATOMS: atom_id res chain seq x y z
N MET A 1 -42.16 -1.75 31.80
CA MET A 1 -40.92 -2.56 31.71
C MET A 1 -40.72 -3.19 30.32
N LYS A 2 -41.74 -3.87 29.70
CA LYS A 2 -41.61 -4.52 28.38
C LYS A 2 -41.28 -3.55 27.21
N LYS A 3 -41.79 -2.29 27.25
CA LYS A 3 -41.51 -1.29 26.19
C LYS A 3 -40.06 -0.76 26.21
N LEU A 4 -39.43 -0.68 27.39
CA LEU A 4 -38.04 -0.27 27.56
C LEU A 4 -37.07 -1.34 27.03
N SER A 5 -37.37 -2.62 27.23
CA SER A 5 -36.60 -3.76 26.75
C SER A 5 -36.62 -3.87 25.23
N ILE A 6 -37.75 -3.54 24.58
CA ILE A 6 -37.85 -3.53 23.10
C ILE A 6 -37.01 -2.37 22.50
N LEU A 7 -36.99 -1.20 23.12
CA LEU A 7 -36.19 -0.05 22.69
C LEU A 7 -34.68 -0.37 22.75
N LEU A 8 -34.26 -1.06 23.80
CA LEU A 8 -32.85 -1.50 23.97
C LEU A 8 -32.45 -2.54 22.92
N LEU A 9 -33.36 -3.45 22.54
CA LEU A 9 -33.11 -4.52 21.57
C LEU A 9 -32.99 -3.95 20.12
N VAL A 10 -33.68 -2.85 19.83
CA VAL A 10 -33.58 -2.15 18.51
C VAL A 10 -32.35 -1.25 18.42
N ALA A 11 -31.87 -0.71 19.54
CA ALA A 11 -30.67 0.15 19.55
C ALA A 11 -29.34 -0.64 19.40
N LEU A 12 -29.29 -1.90 19.83
CA LEU A 12 -28.09 -2.74 19.72
C LEU A 12 -27.60 -2.95 18.28
N PRO A 13 -28.45 -3.30 17.28
CA PRO A 13 -27.97 -3.49 15.91
C PRO A 13 -27.55 -2.18 15.21
N LEU A 14 -28.04 -1.02 15.65
CA LEU A 14 -27.61 0.27 15.11
C LEU A 14 -26.20 0.68 15.56
N MET A 15 -25.76 0.22 16.74
CA MET A 15 -24.39 0.46 17.20
C MET A 15 -23.37 -0.48 16.54
N ALA A 16 -23.80 -1.65 16.06
CA ALA A 16 -22.93 -2.59 15.34
C ALA A 16 -22.57 -2.12 13.90
N ALA A 17 -23.31 -1.17 13.36
CA ALA A 17 -23.06 -0.64 12.00
C ALA A 17 -21.92 0.40 11.92
N ALA A 18 -21.35 0.83 13.04
CA ALA A 18 -20.20 1.72 13.12
C ALA A 18 -18.88 0.94 13.26
N ALA A 19 -18.69 -0.11 12.48
CA ALA A 19 -17.37 -0.71 12.33
C ALA A 19 -16.48 0.33 11.61
N HIS A 20 -15.60 0.99 12.35
CA HIS A 20 -14.58 1.84 11.77
C HIS A 20 -13.72 0.98 10.85
N LYS A 21 -13.91 1.12 9.56
CA LYS A 21 -13.05 0.49 8.57
C LYS A 21 -11.68 1.18 8.65
N TYR A 22 -10.66 0.45 9.03
CA TYR A 22 -9.29 0.98 9.05
C TYR A 22 -8.70 0.82 7.65
N TYR A 23 -8.46 1.94 6.98
CA TYR A 23 -7.78 1.96 5.69
C TYR A 23 -6.28 2.04 5.91
N PHE A 24 -5.54 0.97 5.59
CA PHE A 24 -4.09 0.98 5.67
C PHE A 24 -3.43 0.01 4.68
N SER A 25 -2.21 0.32 4.31
CA SER A 25 -1.30 -0.60 3.62
C SER A 25 0.01 -0.71 4.38
N VAL A 26 0.72 -1.81 4.16
CA VAL A 26 2.04 -2.04 4.76
C VAL A 26 3.03 -2.39 3.66
N THR A 27 4.11 -1.63 3.56
CA THR A 27 5.23 -1.90 2.66
C THR A 27 6.47 -2.23 3.47
N GLN A 28 7.00 -3.43 3.29
CA GLN A 28 8.35 -3.81 3.70
C GLN A 28 9.30 -3.48 2.55
N ALA A 29 10.34 -2.68 2.82
CA ALA A 29 11.34 -2.28 1.85
C ALA A 29 12.74 -2.62 2.36
N ASP A 30 13.40 -3.56 1.73
CA ASP A 30 14.71 -4.07 2.11
C ASP A 30 15.74 -3.79 1.01
N TYR A 31 16.79 -3.07 1.34
CA TYR A 31 17.91 -2.84 0.44
C TYR A 31 18.92 -4.00 0.52
N ASP A 32 19.16 -4.62 -0.61
CA ASP A 32 20.15 -5.64 -0.82
C ASP A 32 21.41 -5.05 -1.46
N ALA A 33 22.49 -4.96 -0.67
CA ALA A 33 23.74 -4.37 -1.15
C ALA A 33 24.50 -5.29 -2.13
N GLN A 34 24.25 -6.60 -2.11
CA GLN A 34 24.90 -7.54 -3.03
C GLN A 34 24.24 -7.51 -4.41
N GLU A 35 22.92 -7.41 -4.44
CA GLU A 35 22.14 -7.33 -5.68
C GLU A 35 21.95 -5.88 -6.16
N HIS A 36 22.42 -4.90 -5.40
CA HIS A 36 22.25 -3.48 -5.70
C HIS A 36 20.77 -3.11 -5.95
N SER A 37 19.88 -3.67 -5.15
CA SER A 37 18.43 -3.51 -5.34
C SER A 37 17.69 -3.16 -4.05
N LEU A 38 16.56 -2.47 -4.19
CA LEU A 38 15.58 -2.26 -3.13
C LEU A 38 14.36 -3.14 -3.45
N LYS A 39 14.19 -4.19 -2.65
CA LYS A 39 13.06 -5.12 -2.78
C LYS A 39 11.92 -4.67 -1.88
N MET A 40 10.71 -4.60 -2.43
CA MET A 40 9.55 -4.14 -1.71
C MET A 40 8.42 -5.17 -1.79
N VAL A 41 7.76 -5.39 -0.64
CA VAL A 41 6.56 -6.21 -0.52
C VAL A 41 5.47 -5.34 0.09
N THR A 42 4.44 -5.03 -0.69
CA THR A 42 3.32 -4.20 -0.26
C THR A 42 2.07 -5.05 -0.09
N ARG A 43 1.45 -4.96 1.09
CA ARG A 43 0.15 -5.56 1.41
C ARG A 43 -0.92 -4.50 1.40
N VAL A 44 -1.96 -4.74 0.63
CA VAL A 44 -3.12 -3.86 0.48
C VAL A 44 -4.38 -4.71 0.64
N PHE A 45 -5.41 -4.23 1.32
CA PHE A 45 -6.69 -4.93 1.36
C PHE A 45 -7.26 -5.10 -0.05
N TYR A 46 -7.72 -6.32 -0.38
CA TYR A 46 -8.16 -6.62 -1.74
C TYR A 46 -9.41 -5.81 -2.12
N ASP A 47 -10.36 -5.65 -1.20
CA ASP A 47 -11.61 -4.90 -1.42
C ASP A 47 -11.38 -3.38 -1.57
N ASP A 48 -10.36 -2.84 -0.90
CA ASP A 48 -9.96 -1.44 -1.05
C ASP A 48 -9.27 -1.20 -2.40
N LEU A 49 -8.41 -2.13 -2.82
CA LEU A 49 -7.76 -2.07 -4.13
C LEU A 49 -8.75 -2.25 -5.28
N GLU A 50 -9.70 -3.20 -5.14
CA GLU A 50 -10.79 -3.41 -6.11
C GLU A 50 -11.60 -2.13 -6.26
N LYS A 51 -12.02 -1.53 -5.16
CA LYS A 51 -12.78 -0.27 -5.18
C LYS A 51 -12.00 0.85 -5.87
N ALA A 52 -10.71 1.00 -5.57
CA ALA A 52 -9.86 2.00 -6.22
C ALA A 52 -9.77 1.79 -7.73
N PHE A 53 -9.68 0.54 -8.19
CA PHE A 53 -9.62 0.22 -9.61
C PHE A 53 -10.96 0.42 -10.30
N GLN A 54 -12.06 0.06 -9.64
CA GLN A 54 -13.41 0.28 -10.16
C GLN A 54 -13.74 1.76 -10.33
N GLU A 55 -13.36 2.60 -9.38
CA GLU A 55 -13.58 4.05 -9.47
C GLU A 55 -12.67 4.74 -10.49
N ARG A 56 -11.44 4.22 -10.66
CA ARG A 56 -10.41 4.88 -11.46
C ARG A 56 -10.35 4.41 -12.91
N TYR A 57 -10.63 3.15 -13.17
CA TYR A 57 -10.43 2.51 -14.46
C TYR A 57 -11.72 1.95 -15.05
N ASP A 58 -12.27 0.90 -14.45
CA ASP A 58 -13.46 0.21 -14.98
C ASP A 58 -14.22 -0.50 -13.85
N ALA A 59 -15.53 -0.25 -13.76
CA ALA A 59 -16.40 -0.80 -12.72
C ALA A 59 -16.51 -2.35 -12.74
N SER A 60 -16.08 -3.00 -13.82
CA SER A 60 -16.10 -4.47 -13.95
C SER A 60 -14.84 -5.15 -13.39
N ILE A 61 -13.82 -4.38 -12.98
CA ILE A 61 -12.59 -4.96 -12.44
C ILE A 61 -12.86 -5.71 -11.15
N LYS A 62 -12.31 -6.93 -11.08
CA LYS A 62 -12.25 -7.75 -9.87
C LYS A 62 -10.80 -7.97 -9.48
N VAL A 63 -10.55 -7.92 -8.18
CA VAL A 63 -9.22 -8.18 -7.61
C VAL A 63 -9.25 -9.55 -6.94
N ASP A 64 -9.45 -10.57 -7.76
CA ASP A 64 -9.51 -11.97 -7.33
C ASP A 64 -9.04 -12.91 -8.46
N ALA A 65 -8.89 -14.20 -8.14
CA ALA A 65 -8.43 -15.23 -9.08
C ALA A 65 -9.39 -15.49 -10.26
N THR A 66 -10.60 -14.95 -10.26
CA THR A 66 -11.58 -15.10 -11.36
C THR A 66 -11.40 -14.09 -12.47
N TYR A 67 -10.70 -12.98 -12.19
CA TYR A 67 -10.39 -11.94 -13.16
C TYR A 67 -9.19 -12.34 -14.04
N ASP A 68 -9.07 -11.74 -15.20
CA ASP A 68 -7.91 -11.89 -16.10
C ASP A 68 -6.65 -11.37 -15.40
N GLN A 69 -5.74 -12.26 -15.02
CA GLN A 69 -4.58 -11.95 -14.19
C GLN A 69 -3.58 -11.04 -14.92
N ASP A 70 -3.41 -11.19 -16.23
CA ASP A 70 -2.51 -10.33 -17.02
C ASP A 70 -3.02 -8.89 -17.05
N LYS A 71 -4.34 -8.71 -17.16
CA LYS A 71 -4.95 -7.38 -17.06
C LYS A 71 -4.87 -6.81 -15.64
N LEU A 72 -5.08 -7.64 -14.63
CA LEU A 72 -4.97 -7.21 -13.24
C LEU A 72 -3.54 -6.73 -12.93
N ASP A 73 -2.52 -7.47 -13.33
CA ASP A 73 -1.12 -7.08 -13.20
C ASP A 73 -0.83 -5.74 -13.89
N ALA A 74 -1.36 -5.54 -15.08
CA ALA A 74 -1.19 -4.27 -15.80
C ALA A 74 -1.84 -3.08 -15.05
N TYR A 75 -3.01 -3.27 -14.43
CA TYR A 75 -3.65 -2.25 -13.60
C TYR A 75 -2.87 -1.99 -12.32
N ILE A 76 -2.39 -3.04 -11.64
CA ILE A 76 -1.58 -2.91 -10.42
C ILE A 76 -0.30 -2.15 -10.75
N GLN A 77 0.46 -2.56 -11.76
CA GLN A 77 1.70 -1.89 -12.17
C GLN A 77 1.45 -0.41 -12.44
N ARG A 78 0.45 -0.11 -13.30
CA ARG A 78 0.11 1.28 -13.65
C ARG A 78 -0.26 2.13 -12.43
N TYR A 79 -0.96 1.53 -11.46
CA TYR A 79 -1.38 2.21 -10.25
C TYR A 79 -0.19 2.49 -9.33
N PHE A 80 0.66 1.50 -9.12
CA PHE A 80 1.87 1.65 -8.32
C PHE A 80 2.84 2.67 -8.91
N ASP A 81 3.07 2.67 -10.22
CA ASP A 81 3.91 3.66 -10.91
C ASP A 81 3.46 5.11 -10.68
N GLN A 82 2.16 5.32 -10.46
CA GLN A 82 1.60 6.66 -10.20
C GLN A 82 1.54 7.03 -8.71
N LYS A 83 1.47 6.05 -7.81
CA LYS A 83 1.18 6.26 -6.39
C LYS A 83 2.35 5.99 -5.45
N LEU A 84 3.35 5.25 -5.91
CA LEU A 84 4.56 4.94 -5.16
C LEU A 84 5.78 5.48 -5.91
N ILE A 85 6.42 6.51 -5.37
CA ILE A 85 7.60 7.11 -5.98
C ILE A 85 8.80 6.87 -5.08
N ILE A 86 9.79 6.18 -5.61
CA ILE A 86 11.06 5.93 -4.94
C ILE A 86 12.12 6.85 -5.53
N SER A 87 12.86 7.54 -4.67
CA SER A 87 14.02 8.32 -5.08
C SER A 87 15.26 7.85 -4.34
N VAL A 88 16.33 7.59 -5.06
CA VAL A 88 17.65 7.25 -4.52
C VAL A 88 18.61 8.41 -4.80
N ASN A 89 19.24 8.92 -3.74
CA ASN A 89 20.16 10.06 -3.84
C ASN A 89 19.51 11.27 -4.54
N GLY A 90 18.23 11.51 -4.29
CA GLY A 90 17.45 12.60 -4.87
C GLY A 90 16.98 12.36 -6.31
N LYS A 91 17.27 11.22 -6.92
CA LYS A 91 16.85 10.89 -8.30
C LYS A 91 15.69 9.88 -8.26
N PRO A 92 14.55 10.16 -8.91
CA PRO A 92 13.48 9.18 -9.07
C PRO A 92 13.98 7.93 -9.78
N GLN A 93 13.45 6.79 -9.33
CA GLN A 93 13.78 5.46 -9.85
C GLN A 93 12.56 4.86 -10.54
N GLN A 94 12.82 4.02 -11.54
CA GLN A 94 11.77 3.20 -12.15
C GLN A 94 11.46 2.02 -11.24
N LEU A 95 10.16 1.74 -11.06
CA LEU A 95 9.70 0.55 -10.37
C LEU A 95 9.62 -0.61 -11.35
N ASN A 96 10.15 -1.76 -10.94
CA ASN A 96 9.94 -3.04 -11.62
C ASN A 96 8.86 -3.80 -10.84
N TYR A 97 7.64 -3.85 -11.36
CA TYR A 97 6.61 -4.70 -10.81
C TYR A 97 6.90 -6.15 -11.20
N ILE A 98 6.98 -7.03 -10.20
CA ILE A 98 7.33 -8.45 -10.39
C ILE A 98 6.09 -9.32 -10.49
N GLY A 99 5.01 -8.92 -9.81
CA GLY A 99 3.76 -9.65 -9.76
C GLY A 99 3.06 -9.50 -8.42
N HIS A 100 1.96 -10.22 -8.24
CA HIS A 100 1.24 -10.27 -6.97
C HIS A 100 0.88 -11.70 -6.58
N LYS A 101 0.43 -11.86 -5.34
CA LYS A 101 -0.27 -13.05 -4.86
C LYS A 101 -1.42 -12.64 -3.97
N ASP A 102 -2.46 -13.47 -3.95
CA ASP A 102 -3.59 -13.30 -3.04
C ASP A 102 -3.30 -13.94 -1.69
N GLU A 103 -3.61 -13.24 -0.63
CA GLU A 103 -3.76 -13.73 0.75
C GLU A 103 -5.21 -13.49 1.18
N VAL A 104 -5.67 -14.08 2.30
CA VAL A 104 -7.10 -14.10 2.69
C VAL A 104 -7.79 -12.74 2.58
N ASP A 105 -7.15 -11.67 3.07
CA ASP A 105 -7.71 -10.32 3.08
C ASP A 105 -6.88 -9.32 2.27
N TYR A 106 -5.76 -9.77 1.68
CA TYR A 106 -4.78 -8.88 1.08
C TYR A 106 -4.35 -9.34 -0.31
N VAL A 107 -4.06 -8.36 -1.16
CA VAL A 107 -3.18 -8.53 -2.30
C VAL A 107 -1.77 -8.17 -1.87
N VAL A 108 -0.81 -9.06 -2.10
CA VAL A 108 0.60 -8.88 -1.80
C VAL A 108 1.34 -8.62 -3.09
N CYS A 109 1.78 -7.37 -3.29
CA CYS A 109 2.49 -6.94 -4.49
C CYS A 109 4.01 -6.95 -4.27
N PHE A 110 4.74 -7.48 -5.24
CA PHE A 110 6.20 -7.54 -5.24
C PHE A 110 6.75 -6.52 -6.24
N ILE A 111 7.63 -5.66 -5.75
CA ILE A 111 8.19 -4.54 -6.54
C ILE A 111 9.68 -4.44 -6.24
N GLU A 112 10.46 -4.06 -7.22
CA GLU A 112 11.91 -3.90 -7.08
C GLU A 112 12.38 -2.62 -7.76
N VAL A 113 13.40 -2.00 -7.18
CA VAL A 113 14.24 -0.98 -7.83
C VAL A 113 15.65 -1.53 -7.93
N THR A 114 16.18 -1.63 -9.13
CA THR A 114 17.51 -2.21 -9.41
C THR A 114 18.55 -1.14 -9.71
N GLY A 115 19.84 -1.52 -9.73
CA GLY A 115 20.94 -0.65 -10.16
C GLY A 115 21.38 0.40 -9.13
N ILE A 116 21.05 0.20 -7.85
CA ILE A 116 21.44 1.12 -6.76
C ILE A 116 22.88 0.83 -6.30
N GLN A 117 23.86 1.41 -6.96
CA GLN A 117 25.27 1.14 -6.67
C GLN A 117 25.81 1.90 -5.46
N ASP A 118 25.43 3.15 -5.29
CA ASP A 118 25.84 4.01 -4.18
C ASP A 118 24.59 4.53 -3.47
N LEU A 119 24.32 4.02 -2.28
CA LEU A 119 23.16 4.40 -1.50
C LEU A 119 23.52 5.40 -0.42
N ARG A 120 23.19 6.71 -0.63
CA ARG A 120 23.35 7.78 0.36
C ARG A 120 22.03 8.23 0.95
N SER A 121 20.95 8.11 0.20
CA SER A 121 19.60 8.40 0.72
C SER A 121 18.54 7.63 -0.03
N ILE A 122 17.45 7.30 0.66
CA ILE A 122 16.19 6.81 0.06
C ILE A 122 15.08 7.75 0.50
N ALA A 123 14.30 8.25 -0.45
CA ALA A 123 13.03 8.90 -0.21
C ALA A 123 11.91 8.06 -0.83
N ILE A 124 10.81 7.92 -0.09
CA ILE A 124 9.62 7.17 -0.50
C ILE A 124 8.42 8.10 -0.38
N GLU A 125 7.73 8.35 -1.48
CA GLU A 125 6.41 8.95 -1.48
C GLU A 125 5.40 7.86 -1.78
N ASN A 126 4.40 7.71 -0.91
CA ASN A 126 3.39 6.67 -1.05
C ASN A 126 2.00 7.27 -0.83
N THR A 127 1.23 7.36 -1.91
CA THR A 127 -0.14 7.85 -1.94
C THR A 127 -1.14 6.77 -2.35
N LEU A 128 -0.75 5.49 -2.21
CA LEU A 128 -1.65 4.35 -2.48
C LEU A 128 -2.95 4.51 -1.71
N LEU A 129 -4.07 4.39 -2.41
CA LEU A 129 -5.46 4.47 -1.93
C LEU A 129 -5.90 5.82 -1.33
N MET A 130 -5.02 6.83 -1.21
CA MET A 130 -5.39 8.14 -0.66
C MET A 130 -6.34 8.94 -1.57
N ASP A 131 -6.43 8.59 -2.84
CA ASP A 131 -7.39 9.19 -3.80
C ASP A 131 -8.81 8.68 -3.64
N VAL A 132 -9.01 7.55 -2.98
CA VAL A 132 -10.32 6.93 -2.73
C VAL A 132 -10.69 6.99 -1.26
N PHE A 133 -9.69 6.90 -0.38
CA PHE A 133 -9.88 6.90 1.06
C PHE A 133 -9.02 8.01 1.71
N PRO A 134 -9.61 9.18 2.05
CA PRO A 134 -8.87 10.27 2.69
C PRO A 134 -8.22 9.90 4.02
N GLU A 135 -8.77 8.90 4.72
CA GLU A 135 -8.22 8.39 6.01
C GLU A 135 -7.13 7.32 5.83
N GLN A 136 -6.72 7.02 4.59
CA GLN A 136 -5.69 6.02 4.29
C GLN A 136 -4.39 6.28 5.03
N LYS A 137 -3.82 5.22 5.57
CA LYS A 137 -2.51 5.20 6.23
C LYS A 137 -1.60 4.20 5.55
N ASN A 138 -0.46 4.65 5.06
CA ASN A 138 0.53 3.79 4.43
C ASN A 138 1.74 3.65 5.36
N VAL A 139 1.96 2.44 5.88
CA VAL A 139 3.10 2.12 6.74
C VAL A 139 4.25 1.63 5.87
N ILE A 140 5.44 2.22 6.05
CA ILE A 140 6.66 1.79 5.39
C ILE A 140 7.65 1.31 6.44
N HIS A 141 8.10 0.06 6.31
CA HIS A 141 9.22 -0.47 7.07
C HIS A 141 10.44 -0.51 6.14
N LEU A 142 11.36 0.42 6.34
CA LEU A 142 12.59 0.51 5.53
C LEU A 142 13.77 -0.07 6.30
N ASN A 143 14.46 -1.01 5.67
CA ASN A 143 15.70 -1.61 6.15
C ASN A 143 16.79 -1.43 5.09
N ALA A 144 17.82 -0.65 5.40
CA ALA A 144 18.91 -0.38 4.48
C ALA A 144 20.19 -0.01 5.23
N LYS A 145 21.33 -0.57 4.80
CA LYS A 145 22.67 -0.29 5.38
C LYS A 145 22.69 -0.42 6.92
N GLY A 146 22.03 -1.47 7.46
CA GLY A 146 21.94 -1.73 8.90
C GLY A 146 20.99 -0.80 9.68
N LYS A 147 20.36 0.18 9.04
CA LYS A 147 19.35 1.03 9.67
C LYS A 147 17.95 0.47 9.36
N LYS A 148 17.13 0.35 10.42
CA LYS A 148 15.70 -0.01 10.30
C LYS A 148 14.85 1.16 10.79
N LYS A 149 13.92 1.61 9.97
CA LYS A 149 13.02 2.70 10.34
C LYS A 149 11.62 2.46 9.78
N SER A 150 10.61 2.76 10.59
CA SER A 150 9.21 2.73 10.17
C SER A 150 8.67 4.14 10.04
N PHE A 151 7.85 4.35 9.02
CA PHE A 151 7.19 5.61 8.74
C PHE A 151 5.69 5.35 8.61
N LEU A 152 4.89 6.29 9.09
CA LEU A 152 3.45 6.35 8.86
C LEU A 152 3.17 7.53 7.93
N LEU A 153 2.68 7.23 6.73
CA LEU A 153 2.35 8.21 5.71
C LEU A 153 0.84 8.38 5.63
N THR A 154 0.40 9.62 5.54
CA THR A 154 -1.01 10.03 5.51
C THR A 154 -1.20 11.12 4.46
N GLU A 155 -2.44 11.48 4.16
CA GLU A 155 -2.73 12.66 3.36
C GLU A 155 -2.04 13.91 3.96
N GLY A 156 -1.35 14.69 3.12
CA GLY A 156 -0.56 15.85 3.56
C GLY A 156 0.82 15.53 4.18
N ASN A 157 1.09 14.27 4.54
CA ASN A 157 2.41 13.80 5.01
C ASN A 157 2.75 12.45 4.36
N ASN A 158 2.84 12.44 3.04
CA ASN A 158 2.95 11.23 2.22
C ASN A 158 4.40 10.87 1.83
N LYS A 159 5.40 11.56 2.40
CA LYS A 159 6.82 11.35 2.11
C LYS A 159 7.62 10.96 3.34
N ALA A 160 8.51 9.99 3.15
CA ALA A 160 9.52 9.60 4.13
C ALA A 160 10.90 9.68 3.49
N MET A 161 11.92 9.99 4.30
CA MET A 161 13.31 10.02 3.85
C MET A 161 14.23 9.42 4.91
N LEU A 162 15.20 8.65 4.46
CA LEU A 162 16.28 8.14 5.30
C LEU A 162 17.62 8.44 4.63
N ASN A 163 18.49 9.14 5.39
CA ASN A 163 19.85 9.43 4.97
C ASN A 163 20.82 8.45 5.61
N PHE A 164 21.81 8.04 4.83
CA PHE A 164 22.90 7.16 5.25
C PHE A 164 24.18 8.00 5.20
N SER A 165 24.50 8.64 6.33
CA SER A 165 25.82 9.28 6.47
C SER A 165 26.89 8.21 6.47
N GLU A 166 28.02 8.50 5.85
CA GLU A 166 29.25 7.74 6.04
C GLU A 166 29.69 7.71 7.50
#